data_484f6aac56205cdacda6fb29757326a3
#
_entry.id   484f6aac56205cdacda6fb29757326a3
#
_cell.length_a   1.000
_cell.length_b   1.000
_cell.length_c   1.000
_cell.angle_alpha   90.00
_cell.angle_beta   90.00
_cell.angle_gamma   90.00
#
_symmetry.space_group_name_H-M   'P 1'
#
loop_
_entity.id
_entity.type
_entity.pdbx_description
1 polymer ?
#
loop_
_entity_poly.entity_id
_entity_poly.type
_entity_poly.pdbx_seq_one_letter_code
_entity_poly.pdbx_strand_id
1 'polypeptide(L)'
;KIMQNELYLTMIYRPVVSGKGMMEKSANIGQLQSEQDQAIAKIHELAGNVEAVLKDYSPYRLGMYEASNGVIFSESLEFFGYLLNRIDEAVPVLQAPVHSYLPVSRHMFSAKTGDYIINTPTGINHFGAILNIKEYTDGTYPGILNGLKYLDFEYVITHSFSPMGRQDALKVLDRTKGMMISSGDKAVSQIVELDHAMDELAS
;
A
#
# COMPACT_ATOMS: atom_id res chain seq x y z
N LYS A 1 -19.15 -23.10 -0.97
CA LYS A 1 -18.62 -21.73 -1.21
C LYS A 1 -17.19 -21.90 -1.72
N ILE A 2 -16.91 -21.50 -2.95
CA ILE A 2 -15.54 -21.52 -3.49
C ILE A 2 -14.92 -20.22 -2.99
N MET A 3 -13.88 -20.31 -2.16
CA MET A 3 -13.07 -19.17 -1.74
C MET A 3 -12.07 -18.90 -2.85
N GLN A 4 -12.14 -17.75 -3.46
CA GLN A 4 -11.16 -17.28 -4.43
C GLN A 4 -10.15 -16.41 -3.69
N ASN A 5 -8.86 -16.73 -3.82
CA ASN A 5 -7.79 -15.93 -3.26
C ASN A 5 -7.12 -15.16 -4.42
N GLU A 6 -7.02 -13.86 -4.26
CA GLU A 6 -6.36 -12.98 -5.21
C GLU A 6 -5.19 -12.28 -4.52
N LEU A 7 -4.09 -12.14 -5.23
CA LEU A 7 -2.91 -11.42 -4.75
C LEU A 7 -2.70 -10.19 -5.62
N TYR A 8 -2.72 -9.03 -4.99
CA TYR A 8 -2.43 -7.75 -5.63
C TYR A 8 -1.09 -7.21 -5.15
N LEU A 9 -0.29 -6.71 -6.07
CA LEU A 9 0.95 -6.01 -5.78
C LEU A 9 0.84 -4.57 -6.27
N THR A 10 0.89 -3.63 -5.33
CA THR A 10 0.88 -2.20 -5.63
C THR A 10 2.28 -1.63 -5.42
N MET A 11 2.84 -1.03 -6.45
CA MET A 11 4.12 -0.34 -6.36
C MET A 11 3.90 1.16 -6.34
N ILE A 12 4.50 1.83 -5.35
CA ILE A 12 4.45 3.29 -5.23
C ILE A 12 5.87 3.81 -5.37
N TYR A 13 6.11 4.57 -6.43
CA TYR A 13 7.35 5.29 -6.61
C TYR A 13 7.16 6.76 -6.26
N ARG A 14 7.97 7.25 -5.34
CA ARG A 14 8.01 8.66 -4.96
C ARG A 14 9.35 9.25 -5.38
N PRO A 15 9.39 10.03 -6.49
CA PRO A 15 10.62 10.69 -6.87
C PRO A 15 11.04 11.67 -5.77
N VAL A 16 12.33 11.71 -5.49
CA VAL A 16 12.89 12.76 -4.64
C VAL A 16 12.89 14.04 -5.47
N VAL A 17 11.91 14.89 -5.24
CA VAL A 17 11.95 16.24 -5.77
C VAL A 17 13.13 16.93 -5.10
N SER A 18 14.17 17.26 -5.85
CA SER A 18 15.32 17.98 -5.33
C SER A 18 14.84 19.34 -4.84
N GLY A 19 14.59 19.43 -3.54
CA GLY A 19 14.07 20.61 -2.89
C GLY A 19 15.10 21.73 -2.90
N LYS A 20 15.08 22.54 -3.91
CA LYS A 20 15.42 23.95 -3.75
C LYS A 20 14.27 24.57 -2.98
N GLY A 21 14.61 25.15 -1.87
CA GLY A 21 13.75 25.57 -0.77
C GLY A 21 12.43 26.19 -1.18
N MET A 22 11.52 26.16 -0.24
CA MET A 22 10.12 26.64 -0.25
C MET A 22 9.91 28.09 -0.82
N MET A 23 10.91 28.70 -1.41
CA MET A 23 10.91 30.08 -1.92
C MET A 23 11.03 30.21 -3.46
N GLU A 24 11.26 29.15 -4.22
CA GLU A 24 11.21 29.25 -5.68
C GLU A 24 9.79 29.00 -6.19
N LYS A 25 9.06 30.10 -6.31
CA LYS A 25 7.65 30.18 -6.74
C LYS A 25 7.38 29.90 -8.21
N SER A 26 8.33 29.45 -8.99
CA SER A 26 8.11 29.11 -10.40
C SER A 26 8.79 27.79 -10.74
N ALA A 27 8.20 26.67 -10.34
CA ALA A 27 8.52 25.42 -10.99
C ALA A 27 8.16 25.57 -12.47
N ASN A 28 9.16 25.47 -13.34
CA ASN A 28 8.93 25.48 -14.77
C ASN A 28 8.07 24.26 -15.10
N ILE A 29 6.89 24.47 -15.66
CA ILE A 29 5.93 23.39 -16.01
C ILE A 29 6.62 22.31 -16.84
N GLY A 30 7.52 22.68 -17.76
CA GLY A 30 8.29 21.74 -18.56
C GLY A 30 9.22 20.86 -17.71
N GLN A 31 9.79 21.39 -16.63
CA GLN A 31 10.61 20.58 -15.72
C GLN A 31 9.75 19.59 -14.93
N LEU A 32 8.60 20.01 -14.43
CA LEU A 32 7.68 19.12 -13.72
C LEU A 32 7.15 18.00 -14.62
N GLN A 33 6.85 18.31 -15.87
CA GLN A 33 6.46 17.31 -16.88
C GLN A 33 7.59 16.31 -17.13
N SER A 34 8.82 16.79 -17.32
CA SER A 34 9.98 15.90 -17.52
C SER A 34 10.23 15.00 -16.30
N GLU A 35 10.12 15.53 -15.09
CA GLU A 35 10.26 14.74 -13.86
C GLU A 35 9.13 13.69 -13.73
N GLN A 36 7.93 14.04 -14.13
CA GLN A 36 6.80 13.11 -14.16
C GLN A 36 7.02 11.99 -15.18
N ASP A 37 7.47 12.32 -16.40
CA ASP A 37 7.72 11.34 -17.44
C ASP A 37 8.84 10.36 -17.02
N GLN A 38 9.89 10.88 -16.37
CA GLN A 38 10.97 10.04 -15.83
C GLN A 38 10.44 9.12 -14.70
N ALA A 39 9.57 9.62 -13.82
CA ALA A 39 8.99 8.82 -12.78
C ALA A 39 8.09 7.70 -13.34
N ILE A 40 7.31 8.00 -14.39
CA ILE A 40 6.48 7.02 -15.10
C ILE A 40 7.37 5.96 -15.76
N ALA A 41 8.42 6.35 -16.47
CA ALA A 41 9.36 5.43 -17.10
C ALA A 41 10.01 4.51 -16.05
N LYS A 42 10.41 5.07 -14.91
CA LYS A 42 11.03 4.30 -13.82
C LYS A 42 10.09 3.28 -13.20
N ILE A 43 8.83 3.63 -12.97
CA ILE A 43 7.87 2.68 -12.41
C ILE A 43 7.55 1.56 -13.41
N HIS A 44 7.51 1.86 -14.70
CA HIS A 44 7.33 0.84 -15.73
C HIS A 44 8.52 -0.13 -15.81
N GLU A 45 9.74 0.36 -15.69
CA GLU A 45 10.94 -0.49 -15.60
C GLU A 45 10.88 -1.42 -14.37
N LEU A 46 10.57 -0.86 -13.20
CA LEU A 46 10.45 -1.65 -11.97
C LEU A 46 9.34 -2.69 -12.07
N ALA A 47 8.19 -2.33 -12.65
CA ALA A 47 7.09 -3.25 -12.88
C ALA A 47 7.52 -4.41 -13.78
N GLY A 48 8.22 -4.13 -14.86
CA GLY A 48 8.75 -5.16 -15.75
C GLY A 48 9.72 -6.13 -15.05
N ASN A 49 10.58 -5.61 -14.16
CA ASN A 49 11.47 -6.45 -13.36
C ASN A 49 10.71 -7.37 -12.40
N VAL A 50 9.67 -6.85 -11.75
CA VAL A 50 8.82 -7.65 -10.85
C VAL A 50 8.04 -8.70 -11.62
N GLU A 51 7.48 -8.36 -12.77
CA GLU A 51 6.77 -9.32 -13.65
C GLU A 51 7.70 -10.44 -14.12
N ALA A 52 8.96 -10.11 -14.45
CA ALA A 52 9.94 -11.11 -14.84
C ALA A 52 10.24 -12.12 -13.70
N VAL A 53 10.29 -11.65 -12.46
CA VAL A 53 10.48 -12.51 -11.29
C VAL A 53 9.24 -13.35 -11.01
N LEU A 54 8.05 -12.78 -11.20
CA LEU A 54 6.77 -13.42 -10.91
C LEU A 54 6.15 -14.17 -12.11
N LYS A 55 6.90 -14.37 -13.20
CA LYS A 55 6.36 -14.96 -14.45
C LYS A 55 5.63 -16.27 -14.26
N ASP A 56 6.09 -17.11 -13.33
CA ASP A 56 5.50 -18.42 -13.06
C ASP A 56 4.10 -18.33 -12.41
N TYR A 57 3.76 -17.16 -11.86
CA TYR A 57 2.45 -16.84 -11.31
C TYR A 57 1.52 -16.15 -12.33
N SER A 58 1.98 -15.96 -13.57
CA SER A 58 1.23 -15.30 -14.65
C SER A 58 0.67 -13.94 -14.24
N PRO A 59 1.53 -12.99 -13.81
CA PRO A 59 1.09 -11.68 -13.36
C PRO A 59 0.34 -10.95 -14.46
N TYR A 60 -0.73 -10.27 -14.09
CA TYR A 60 -1.51 -9.41 -14.96
C TYR A 60 -1.43 -7.97 -14.48
N ARG A 61 -1.16 -7.06 -15.38
CA ARG A 61 -1.09 -5.63 -15.08
C ARG A 61 -2.46 -5.01 -15.24
N LEU A 62 -3.02 -4.46 -14.17
CA LEU A 62 -4.26 -3.71 -14.22
C LEU A 62 -4.13 -2.52 -15.17
N GLY A 63 -5.04 -2.40 -16.11
CA GLY A 63 -5.01 -1.43 -17.19
C GLY A 63 -6.25 -0.54 -17.25
N MET A 64 -6.45 0.01 -18.44
CA MET A 64 -7.66 0.74 -18.81
C MET A 64 -8.34 0.00 -19.96
N TYR A 65 -9.66 0.05 -19.98
CA TYR A 65 -10.46 -0.53 -21.06
C TYR A 65 -11.57 0.40 -21.47
N GLU A 66 -12.00 0.27 -22.72
CA GLU A 66 -13.11 1.06 -23.28
C GLU A 66 -14.37 0.19 -23.34
N ALA A 67 -15.45 0.70 -22.79
CA ALA A 67 -16.75 0.06 -22.91
C ALA A 67 -17.39 0.37 -24.26
N SER A 68 -18.43 -0.38 -24.63
CA SER A 68 -19.15 -0.25 -25.91
C SER A 68 -19.76 1.13 -26.17
N ASN A 69 -19.92 1.95 -25.13
CA ASN A 69 -20.42 3.32 -25.19
C ASN A 69 -19.30 4.37 -25.32
N GLY A 70 -18.03 3.97 -25.51
CA GLY A 70 -16.89 4.87 -25.63
C GLY A 70 -16.36 5.42 -24.28
N VAL A 71 -16.89 4.96 -23.15
CA VAL A 71 -16.40 5.38 -21.83
C VAL A 71 -15.17 4.53 -21.46
N ILE A 72 -14.12 5.21 -21.02
CA ILE A 72 -12.88 4.56 -20.54
C ILE A 72 -13.02 4.28 -19.06
N PHE A 73 -12.76 3.03 -18.68
CA PHE A 73 -12.72 2.53 -17.31
C PHE A 73 -11.29 2.16 -16.90
N SER A 74 -11.05 2.06 -15.61
CA SER A 74 -9.75 1.69 -15.07
C SER A 74 -9.84 0.59 -14.03
N GLU A 75 -9.27 -0.57 -14.33
CA GLU A 75 -9.17 -1.70 -13.39
C GLU A 75 -8.44 -1.34 -12.09
N SER A 76 -7.44 -0.43 -12.17
CA SER A 76 -6.77 0.07 -10.98
C SER A 76 -7.69 0.90 -10.08
N LEU A 77 -8.58 1.71 -10.66
CA LEU A 77 -9.57 2.46 -9.90
C LEU A 77 -10.66 1.56 -9.34
N GLU A 78 -11.06 0.52 -10.08
CA GLU A 78 -11.98 -0.52 -9.61
C GLU A 78 -11.41 -1.25 -8.40
N PHE A 79 -10.13 -1.64 -8.46
CA PHE A 79 -9.44 -2.25 -7.33
C PHE A 79 -9.42 -1.33 -6.09
N PHE A 80 -9.06 -0.05 -6.24
CA PHE A 80 -9.10 0.91 -5.14
C PHE A 80 -10.53 1.18 -4.68
N GLY A 81 -11.48 1.24 -5.60
CA GLY A 81 -12.91 1.34 -5.30
C GLY A 81 -13.40 0.18 -4.44
N TYR A 82 -13.03 -1.04 -4.80
CA TYR A 82 -13.32 -2.24 -4.02
C TYR A 82 -12.70 -2.19 -2.62
N LEU A 83 -11.43 -1.77 -2.49
CA LEU A 83 -10.78 -1.64 -1.19
C LEU A 83 -11.50 -0.63 -0.27
N LEU A 84 -12.01 0.47 -0.84
CA LEU A 84 -12.70 1.51 -0.09
C LEU A 84 -14.17 1.18 0.18
N ASN A 85 -14.86 0.69 -0.84
CA ASN A 85 -16.32 0.60 -0.83
C ASN A 85 -16.84 -0.82 -0.63
N ARG A 86 -15.97 -1.84 -0.76
CA ARG A 86 -16.32 -3.27 -0.66
C ARG A 86 -17.36 -3.71 -1.69
N ILE A 87 -17.36 -3.13 -2.85
CA ILE A 87 -18.24 -3.45 -3.97
C ILE A 87 -17.44 -3.39 -5.25
N ASP A 88 -17.64 -4.42 -6.08
CA ASP A 88 -17.10 -4.44 -7.43
C ASP A 88 -17.96 -3.55 -8.33
N GLU A 89 -17.43 -2.43 -8.72
CA GLU A 89 -18.07 -1.47 -9.63
C GLU A 89 -17.07 -1.04 -10.69
N ALA A 90 -17.55 -0.94 -11.93
CA ALA A 90 -16.79 -0.31 -13.00
C ALA A 90 -16.59 1.18 -12.70
N VAL A 91 -15.32 1.63 -12.66
CA VAL A 91 -14.98 3.01 -12.33
C VAL A 91 -14.46 3.75 -13.56
N PRO A 92 -15.22 4.73 -14.08
CA PRO A 92 -14.81 5.50 -15.24
C PRO A 92 -13.63 6.42 -14.90
N VAL A 93 -12.76 6.63 -15.89
CA VAL A 93 -11.69 7.62 -15.81
C VAL A 93 -12.26 9.00 -16.07
N LEU A 94 -12.37 9.84 -15.05
CA LEU A 94 -12.87 11.19 -15.15
C LEU A 94 -11.72 12.20 -15.15
N GLN A 95 -11.96 13.36 -15.78
CA GLN A 95 -11.03 14.51 -15.71
C GLN A 95 -11.18 15.26 -14.36
N ALA A 96 -11.07 14.51 -13.28
CA ALA A 96 -11.21 15.03 -11.92
C ALA A 96 -10.24 14.29 -10.99
N PRO A 97 -9.86 14.89 -9.86
CA PRO A 97 -9.03 14.19 -8.87
C PRO A 97 -9.74 12.94 -8.35
N VAL A 98 -9.06 11.81 -8.32
CA VAL A 98 -9.62 10.49 -7.94
C VAL A 98 -10.33 10.53 -6.58
N HIS A 99 -9.74 11.23 -5.60
CA HIS A 99 -10.31 11.36 -4.25
C HIS A 99 -11.68 12.07 -4.22
N SER A 100 -12.03 12.81 -5.27
CA SER A 100 -13.30 13.55 -5.30
C SER A 100 -14.47 12.71 -5.81
N TYR A 101 -14.22 11.60 -6.50
CA TYR A 101 -15.31 10.79 -7.05
C TYR A 101 -15.29 9.31 -6.61
N LEU A 102 -14.14 8.75 -6.28
CA LEU A 102 -14.03 7.34 -5.90
C LEU A 102 -14.82 6.99 -4.62
N PRO A 103 -14.82 7.83 -3.54
CA PRO A 103 -15.56 7.54 -2.31
C PRO A 103 -16.98 8.12 -2.27
N VAL A 104 -17.41 8.90 -3.28
CA VAL A 104 -18.60 9.75 -3.18
C VAL A 104 -19.92 8.99 -3.03
N SER A 105 -20.00 7.77 -3.57
CA SER A 105 -21.23 7.00 -3.54
C SER A 105 -21.45 6.21 -2.23
N ARG A 106 -20.61 6.40 -1.23
CA ARG A 106 -20.62 5.59 0.00
C ARG A 106 -20.51 6.46 1.24
N HIS A 107 -21.14 6.01 2.30
CA HIS A 107 -20.98 6.58 3.64
C HIS A 107 -20.36 5.54 4.55
N MET A 108 -19.22 5.87 5.12
CA MET A 108 -18.56 5.03 6.11
C MET A 108 -18.82 5.59 7.51
N PHE A 109 -19.36 4.74 8.38
CA PHE A 109 -19.57 5.05 9.78
C PHE A 109 -18.66 4.18 10.62
N SER A 110 -17.92 4.77 11.55
CA SER A 110 -17.07 4.04 12.48
C SER A 110 -17.70 4.03 13.87
N ALA A 111 -17.65 2.88 14.53
CA ALA A 111 -18.01 2.74 15.94
C ALA A 111 -16.76 2.94 16.83
N LYS A 112 -16.98 3.16 18.13
CA LYS A 112 -15.89 3.30 19.12
C LYS A 112 -15.06 2.03 19.30
N THR A 113 -15.59 0.89 18.90
CA THR A 113 -14.95 -0.43 18.98
C THR A 113 -14.00 -0.75 17.82
N GLY A 114 -13.87 0.16 16.84
CA GLY A 114 -13.07 -0.08 15.62
C GLY A 114 -13.85 -0.77 14.51
N ASP A 115 -15.11 -1.12 14.73
CA ASP A 115 -15.99 -1.63 13.70
C ASP A 115 -16.44 -0.50 12.77
N TYR A 116 -16.77 -0.84 11.53
CA TYR A 116 -17.30 0.12 10.57
C TYR A 116 -18.48 -0.47 9.80
N ILE A 117 -19.30 0.43 9.31
CA ILE A 117 -20.43 0.14 8.43
C ILE A 117 -20.26 0.97 7.18
N ILE A 118 -20.27 0.33 6.02
CA ILE A 118 -20.34 1.01 4.74
C ILE A 118 -21.76 0.91 4.22
N ASN A 119 -22.42 2.06 4.13
CA ASN A 119 -23.75 2.16 3.57
C ASN A 119 -23.64 2.40 2.06
N THR A 120 -24.34 1.62 1.27
CA THR A 120 -24.38 1.74 -0.18
C THR A 120 -25.66 2.44 -0.64
N PRO A 121 -25.68 3.09 -1.83
CA PRO A 121 -26.87 3.71 -2.39
C PRO A 121 -28.02 2.71 -2.59
N THR A 122 -27.71 1.44 -2.75
CA THR A 122 -28.70 0.36 -2.89
C THR A 122 -29.32 -0.08 -1.55
N GLY A 123 -28.92 0.53 -0.44
CA GLY A 123 -29.39 0.20 0.90
C GLY A 123 -28.75 -1.05 1.53
N ILE A 124 -27.76 -1.64 0.86
CA ILE A 124 -27.01 -2.77 1.43
C ILE A 124 -25.95 -2.20 2.36
N ASN A 125 -25.88 -2.73 3.58
CA ASN A 125 -24.84 -2.36 4.53
C ASN A 125 -23.78 -3.45 4.58
N HIS A 126 -22.51 -3.05 4.44
CA HIS A 126 -21.36 -3.92 4.69
C HIS A 126 -20.82 -3.62 6.08
N PHE A 127 -20.65 -4.67 6.88
CA PHE A 127 -20.08 -4.58 8.21
C PHE A 127 -18.66 -5.11 8.19
N GLY A 128 -17.76 -4.44 8.89
CA GLY A 128 -16.38 -4.85 8.95
C GLY A 128 -15.66 -4.35 10.19
N ALA A 129 -14.47 -4.89 10.41
CA ALA A 129 -13.56 -4.45 11.44
C ALA A 129 -12.16 -4.33 10.86
N ILE A 130 -11.39 -3.37 11.34
CA ILE A 130 -9.98 -3.20 11.00
C ILE A 130 -9.15 -3.80 12.13
N LEU A 131 -8.38 -4.82 11.79
CA LEU A 131 -7.44 -5.45 12.70
C LEU A 131 -6.03 -5.05 12.30
N ASN A 132 -5.20 -4.75 13.27
CA ASN A 132 -3.79 -4.46 13.06
C ASN A 132 -2.94 -5.51 13.77
N ILE A 133 -1.94 -6.03 13.08
CA ILE A 133 -0.93 -6.89 13.71
C ILE A 133 0.00 -5.97 14.48
N LYS A 134 -0.11 -5.99 15.80
CA LYS A 134 0.70 -5.14 16.68
C LYS A 134 2.12 -5.66 16.80
N GLU A 135 2.27 -6.97 16.85
CA GLU A 135 3.54 -7.63 17.11
C GLU A 135 3.55 -9.01 16.44
N TYR A 136 4.67 -9.37 15.86
CA TYR A 136 4.91 -10.74 15.39
C TYR A 136 5.50 -11.57 16.53
N THR A 137 5.28 -12.87 16.51
CA THR A 137 5.93 -13.79 17.44
C THR A 137 7.45 -13.81 17.22
N ASP A 138 8.21 -14.13 18.25
CA ASP A 138 9.70 -14.13 18.24
C ASP A 138 10.32 -14.99 17.12
N GLY A 139 9.58 -15.90 16.54
CA GLY A 139 9.97 -16.68 15.38
C GLY A 139 8.96 -16.52 14.25
N THR A 140 9.32 -15.82 13.19
CA THR A 140 8.52 -15.77 11.97
C THR A 140 8.95 -16.86 11.01
N TYR A 141 7.99 -17.57 10.42
CA TYR A 141 8.23 -18.61 9.43
C TYR A 141 7.23 -18.48 8.27
N PRO A 142 7.61 -18.96 7.08
CA PRO A 142 6.70 -18.96 5.94
C PRO A 142 5.41 -19.69 6.29
N GLY A 143 4.27 -19.03 6.08
CA GLY A 143 2.96 -19.61 6.35
C GLY A 143 2.38 -19.36 7.74
N ILE A 144 2.99 -18.52 8.57
CA ILE A 144 2.46 -18.14 9.90
C ILE A 144 1.01 -17.63 9.84
N LEU A 145 0.63 -16.99 8.72
CA LEU A 145 -0.73 -16.51 8.49
C LEU A 145 -1.64 -17.51 7.76
N ASN A 146 -1.18 -18.73 7.51
CA ASN A 146 -1.99 -19.72 6.78
C ASN A 146 -3.30 -20.06 7.49
N GLY A 147 -3.39 -19.89 8.81
CA GLY A 147 -4.62 -20.06 9.57
C GLY A 147 -5.76 -19.17 9.08
N LEU A 148 -5.45 -18.02 8.50
CA LEU A 148 -6.44 -17.08 7.97
C LEU A 148 -7.19 -17.66 6.76
N LYS A 149 -6.62 -18.61 6.02
CA LYS A 149 -7.28 -19.29 4.89
C LYS A 149 -8.53 -20.07 5.27
N TYR A 150 -8.67 -20.41 6.55
CA TYR A 150 -9.82 -21.17 7.07
C TYR A 150 -10.95 -20.28 7.61
N LEU A 151 -10.79 -18.95 7.53
CA LEU A 151 -11.83 -18.03 7.93
C LEU A 151 -13.00 -18.09 6.94
N ASP A 152 -14.23 -18.14 7.48
CA ASP A 152 -15.47 -18.25 6.69
C ASP A 152 -16.08 -16.86 6.38
N PHE A 153 -15.26 -15.85 6.24
CA PHE A 153 -15.66 -14.50 5.86
C PHE A 153 -14.61 -13.88 4.93
N GLU A 154 -15.04 -12.85 4.22
CA GLU A 154 -14.17 -12.08 3.34
C GLU A 154 -13.22 -11.19 4.16
N TYR A 155 -11.97 -11.15 3.77
CA TYR A 155 -10.97 -10.29 4.38
C TYR A 155 -9.92 -9.84 3.38
N VAL A 156 -9.26 -8.73 3.67
CA VAL A 156 -8.11 -8.23 2.93
C VAL A 156 -6.94 -8.08 3.89
N ILE A 157 -5.81 -8.63 3.52
CA ILE A 157 -4.55 -8.43 4.25
C ILE A 157 -3.71 -7.48 3.42
N THR A 158 -3.29 -6.37 4.03
CA THR A 158 -2.38 -5.43 3.41
C THR A 158 -1.04 -5.47 4.14
N HIS A 159 0.01 -5.78 3.39
CA HIS A 159 1.39 -5.61 3.83
C HIS A 159 2.03 -4.48 3.06
N SER A 160 2.67 -3.56 3.76
CA SER A 160 3.45 -2.51 3.12
C SER A 160 4.89 -2.58 3.59
N PHE A 161 5.80 -2.45 2.67
CA PHE A 161 7.23 -2.36 2.93
C PHE A 161 7.84 -1.29 2.03
N SER A 162 8.88 -0.66 2.51
CA SER A 162 9.60 0.36 1.76
C SER A 162 11.10 0.05 1.83
N PRO A 163 11.74 -0.22 0.68
CA PRO A 163 13.19 -0.31 0.64
C PRO A 163 13.81 1.03 1.04
N MET A 164 14.80 1.00 1.88
CA MET A 164 15.58 2.18 2.24
C MET A 164 17.07 1.94 2.01
N GLY A 165 17.81 3.02 1.76
CA GLY A 165 19.24 2.94 1.62
C GLY A 165 19.91 2.50 2.94
N ARG A 166 21.03 1.76 2.85
CA ARG A 166 21.78 1.26 4.00
C ARG A 166 22.06 2.35 5.05
N GLN A 167 22.55 3.52 4.63
CA GLN A 167 22.85 4.60 5.55
C GLN A 167 21.62 5.16 6.27
N ASP A 168 20.48 5.21 5.60
CA ASP A 168 19.25 5.69 6.20
C ASP A 168 18.65 4.63 7.12
N ALA A 169 18.78 3.36 6.78
CA ALA A 169 18.42 2.26 7.67
C ALA A 169 19.22 2.31 8.98
N LEU A 170 20.56 2.49 8.91
CA LEU A 170 21.41 2.64 10.09
C LEU A 170 20.99 3.81 10.97
N LYS A 171 20.67 4.98 10.38
CA LYS A 171 20.18 6.14 11.15
C LYS A 171 18.84 5.86 11.85
N VAL A 172 17.94 5.14 11.16
CA VAL A 172 16.63 4.77 11.75
C VAL A 172 16.83 3.81 12.92
N LEU A 173 17.66 2.78 12.76
CA LEU A 173 17.96 1.82 13.83
C LEU A 173 18.61 2.49 15.02
N ASP A 174 19.62 3.32 14.81
CA ASP A 174 20.31 4.07 15.87
C ASP A 174 19.34 4.99 16.64
N ARG A 175 18.48 5.71 15.93
CA ARG A 175 17.44 6.54 16.54
C ARG A 175 16.43 5.71 17.35
N THR A 176 16.01 4.56 16.83
CA THR A 176 15.09 3.65 17.53
C THR A 176 15.71 3.11 18.80
N LYS A 177 16.97 2.68 18.74
CA LYS A 177 17.74 2.24 19.90
C LYS A 177 17.86 3.36 20.96
N GLY A 178 18.19 4.58 20.52
CA GLY A 178 18.24 5.74 21.39
C GLY A 178 16.92 6.04 22.10
N MET A 179 15.80 5.92 21.38
CA MET A 179 14.46 6.11 21.97
C MET A 179 14.12 5.01 22.99
N MET A 180 14.44 3.74 22.70
CA MET A 180 14.23 2.62 23.63
C MET A 180 15.03 2.78 24.91
N ILE A 181 16.29 3.16 24.81
CA ILE A 181 17.15 3.42 25.97
C ILE A 181 16.61 4.59 26.80
N SER A 182 16.19 5.69 26.15
CA SER A 182 15.71 6.89 26.83
C SER A 182 14.33 6.70 27.49
N SER A 183 13.48 5.84 26.92
CA SER A 183 12.16 5.53 27.49
C SER A 183 12.25 4.58 28.70
N GLY A 184 13.43 4.06 29.01
CA GLY A 184 13.60 3.08 30.08
C GLY A 184 12.96 1.73 29.79
N ASP A 185 12.68 1.48 28.52
CA ASP A 185 12.13 0.21 28.06
C ASP A 185 13.19 -0.89 28.25
N LYS A 186 12.89 -1.83 29.14
CA LYS A 186 13.83 -2.87 29.56
C LYS A 186 13.90 -4.07 28.60
N ALA A 187 13.45 -3.90 27.37
CA ALA A 187 13.53 -4.92 26.34
C ALA A 187 14.99 -5.10 25.85
N VAL A 188 15.83 -5.63 26.74
CA VAL A 188 17.25 -5.89 26.44
C VAL A 188 17.42 -6.76 25.20
N SER A 189 16.52 -7.73 24.99
CA SER A 189 16.51 -8.58 23.80
C SER A 189 16.34 -7.78 22.52
N GLN A 190 15.41 -6.83 22.49
CA GLN A 190 15.17 -5.99 21.32
C GLN A 190 16.32 -5.04 21.01
N ILE A 191 17.01 -4.54 22.05
CA ILE A 191 18.22 -3.72 21.86
C ILE A 191 19.36 -4.56 21.27
N VAL A 192 19.52 -5.80 21.71
CA VAL A 192 20.53 -6.73 21.16
C VAL A 192 20.20 -7.07 19.70
N GLU A 193 18.94 -7.30 19.36
CA GLU A 193 18.53 -7.54 17.97
C GLU A 193 18.78 -6.33 17.07
N LEU A 194 18.56 -5.11 17.58
CA LEU A 194 18.89 -3.89 16.84
C LEU A 194 20.39 -3.76 16.62
N ASP A 195 21.23 -4.11 17.60
CA ASP A 195 22.69 -4.11 17.45
C ASP A 195 23.13 -5.12 16.39
N HIS A 196 22.61 -6.34 16.41
CA HIS A 196 22.90 -7.34 15.38
C HIS A 196 22.48 -6.86 13.98
N ALA A 197 21.28 -6.27 13.84
CA ALA A 197 20.83 -5.72 12.58
C ALA A 197 21.72 -4.55 12.09
N MET A 198 22.23 -3.72 13.01
CA MET A 198 23.16 -2.66 12.67
C MET A 198 24.52 -3.20 12.22
N ASP A 199 25.04 -4.26 12.85
CA ASP A 199 26.29 -4.92 12.49
C ASP A 199 26.19 -5.60 11.11
N GLU A 200 25.08 -6.29 10.84
CA GLU A 200 24.81 -6.89 9.51
C GLU A 200 24.74 -5.82 8.40
N LEU A 201 24.11 -4.69 8.70
CA LEU A 201 24.08 -3.57 7.75
C LEU A 201 25.44 -2.86 7.65
N ALA A 202 26.33 -2.97 8.63
CA ALA A 202 27.64 -2.35 8.60
C ALA A 202 28.69 -3.19 7.86
N SER A 203 28.49 -4.51 7.73
CA SER A 203 29.36 -5.43 6.98
C SER A 203 29.12 -5.30 5.46
#